data_7e36ea4e06d23994499420d64a2fe010
#
_entry.id   7e36ea4e06d23994499420d64a2fe010
#
_cell.length_a   1.000
_cell.length_b   1.000
_cell.length_c   1.000
_cell.angle_alpha   90.00
_cell.angle_beta   90.00
_cell.angle_gamma   90.00
#
_symmetry.space_group_name_H-M   'P 1'
#
loop_
_entity.id
_entity.type
_entity.pdbx_description
1 polymer ?
#
loop_
_entity_poly.entity_id
_entity_poly.type
_entity_poly.pdbx_seq_one_letter_code
_entity_poly.pdbx_strand_id
1 'polypeptide(L)'
;MILSKTSLFDKSNIPADALDILENFDSIVQSVRPLNSKQLQQLPHNIKEFSHQLTDERGSRRLGYMNEAIQLSVYTRYYLWWNLVRQVRLFSNLNAAAFPSKDEVIALDIGTGPLTVVTALWLARPELRTKKITWYVMDVSQNSMKAGEDIFLSVAAKTKTEPWKIIRVKGSFGTHINQKADFITCGNAMNEMEQASDMPPEYKAKKLYEQLKAYASPDCKYLMVEPGVPKSARLLSLFRTRFIKDGFSVHSPCPHAGECPMNGFKAYTGSQNKWCNFAFSTEDVPKKLLKLSDMAKLPKERAVLSFISAVPGNALENTESSAKPSKEPATLTLRIASDPLKLPGWQTGFYACSELGLTLVTVPTPKDNWKPEKKTKVSLHAARSHGSNSNTKNTNKTEKPIELASGDLLTVKLNKKAPDLPKDEKSGAVKINLSNQVF
;
A
#
# COMPACT_ATOMS: atom_id res chain seq x y z
N MET A 1 -6.62 16.48 20.83
CA MET A 1 -5.19 16.19 21.15
C MET A 1 -4.80 14.89 20.49
N ILE A 2 -3.69 14.82 19.75
CA ILE A 2 -3.17 13.56 19.25
C ILE A 2 -2.54 12.82 20.42
N LEU A 3 -2.99 11.60 20.66
CA LEU A 3 -2.48 10.73 21.72
C LEU A 3 -1.41 9.77 21.19
N SER A 4 -1.57 9.32 19.95
CA SER A 4 -0.60 8.47 19.26
C SER A 4 -0.64 8.67 17.75
N LYS A 5 0.48 8.41 17.10
CA LYS A 5 0.64 8.41 15.65
C LYS A 5 1.54 7.26 15.24
N THR A 6 1.10 6.44 14.28
CA THR A 6 1.91 5.44 13.60
C THR A 6 1.73 5.58 12.09
N SER A 7 2.74 5.23 11.30
CA SER A 7 2.69 5.33 9.84
C SER A 7 2.78 3.96 9.19
N LEU A 8 2.09 3.78 8.07
CA LEU A 8 2.26 2.60 7.21
C LEU A 8 3.58 2.63 6.40
N PHE A 9 4.28 3.76 6.40
CA PHE A 9 5.41 3.97 5.49
C PHE A 9 6.63 4.58 6.18
N ASP A 10 6.81 4.37 7.46
CA ASP A 10 8.02 4.81 8.15
C ASP A 10 9.23 4.03 7.61
N LYS A 11 10.17 4.75 7.02
CA LYS A 11 11.39 4.17 6.45
C LYS A 11 12.32 3.60 7.51
N SER A 12 12.29 4.14 8.72
CA SER A 12 13.15 3.69 9.82
C SER A 12 12.88 2.24 10.26
N ASN A 13 11.68 1.72 9.94
CA ASN A 13 11.31 0.35 10.23
C ASN A 13 11.76 -0.67 9.16
N ILE A 14 12.32 -0.21 8.04
CA ILE A 14 12.84 -1.12 7.01
C ILE A 14 14.18 -1.68 7.49
N PRO A 15 14.38 -3.02 7.49
CA PRO A 15 15.66 -3.63 7.85
C PRO A 15 16.83 -3.09 7.01
N ALA A 16 17.98 -2.90 7.63
CA ALA A 16 19.15 -2.32 6.95
C ALA A 16 19.64 -3.17 5.76
N ASP A 17 19.61 -4.50 5.90
CA ASP A 17 19.93 -5.44 4.82
C ASP A 17 18.93 -5.34 3.67
N ALA A 18 17.65 -5.10 3.97
CA ALA A 18 16.63 -4.88 2.95
C ALA A 18 16.85 -3.58 2.18
N LEU A 19 17.25 -2.50 2.85
CA LEU A 19 17.59 -1.23 2.20
C LEU A 19 18.77 -1.39 1.24
N ASP A 20 19.84 -2.07 1.66
CA ASP A 20 21.00 -2.35 0.81
C ASP A 20 20.64 -3.21 -0.41
N ILE A 21 19.85 -4.25 -0.21
CA ILE A 21 19.39 -5.12 -1.29
C ILE A 21 18.49 -4.35 -2.27
N LEU A 22 17.59 -3.51 -1.79
CA LEU A 22 16.73 -2.69 -2.64
C LEU A 22 17.53 -1.68 -3.45
N GLU A 23 18.55 -1.04 -2.88
CA GLU A 23 19.42 -0.08 -3.58
C GLU A 23 20.22 -0.75 -4.71
N ASN A 24 20.61 -2.02 -4.52
CA ASN A 24 21.44 -2.79 -5.46
C ASN A 24 20.65 -3.89 -6.20
N PHE A 25 19.33 -3.82 -6.25
CA PHE A 25 18.48 -4.87 -6.81
C PHE A 25 18.73 -5.12 -8.31
N ASP A 26 19.06 -4.07 -9.05
CA ASP A 26 19.48 -4.17 -10.47
C ASP A 26 20.63 -5.17 -10.67
N SER A 27 21.62 -5.17 -9.78
CA SER A 27 22.76 -6.08 -9.83
C SER A 27 22.36 -7.53 -9.57
N ILE A 28 21.40 -7.74 -8.65
CA ILE A 28 20.85 -9.08 -8.35
C ILE A 28 20.14 -9.62 -9.60
N VAL A 29 19.26 -8.82 -10.21
CA VAL A 29 18.56 -9.25 -11.43
C VAL A 29 19.54 -9.46 -12.58
N GLN A 30 20.58 -8.64 -12.67
CA GLN A 30 21.61 -8.79 -13.72
C GLN A 30 22.43 -10.08 -13.54
N SER A 31 22.73 -10.52 -12.32
CA SER A 31 23.45 -11.77 -12.07
C SER A 31 22.61 -13.01 -12.40
N VAL A 32 21.30 -12.97 -12.17
CA VAL A 32 20.38 -14.10 -12.41
C VAL A 32 19.95 -14.16 -13.88
N ARG A 33 19.70 -13.01 -14.50
CA ARG A 33 19.17 -12.87 -15.87
C ARG A 33 19.96 -11.80 -16.62
N PRO A 34 21.19 -12.10 -17.06
CA PRO A 34 22.06 -11.10 -17.67
C PRO A 34 21.49 -10.54 -18.97
N LEU A 35 21.58 -9.22 -19.15
CA LEU A 35 21.36 -8.52 -20.40
C LEU A 35 22.71 -7.99 -20.92
N ASN A 36 22.92 -8.05 -22.22
CA ASN A 36 24.05 -7.40 -22.85
C ASN A 36 23.87 -5.87 -22.96
N SER A 37 24.92 -5.14 -23.31
CA SER A 37 24.91 -3.68 -23.37
C SER A 37 23.81 -3.12 -24.29
N LYS A 38 23.57 -3.75 -25.45
CA LYS A 38 22.53 -3.34 -26.40
C LYS A 38 21.12 -3.49 -25.80
N GLN A 39 20.88 -4.63 -25.14
CA GLN A 39 19.59 -4.89 -24.45
C GLN A 39 19.36 -3.92 -23.29
N LEU A 40 20.41 -3.58 -22.52
CA LEU A 40 20.32 -2.58 -21.45
C LEU A 40 20.01 -1.18 -21.98
N GLN A 41 20.59 -0.80 -23.13
CA GLN A 41 20.27 0.47 -23.79
C GLN A 41 18.82 0.55 -24.27
N GLN A 42 18.24 -0.58 -24.70
CA GLN A 42 16.85 -0.66 -25.15
C GLN A 42 15.84 -0.78 -23.98
N LEU A 43 16.30 -1.12 -22.79
CA LEU A 43 15.42 -1.39 -21.65
C LEU A 43 14.44 -0.26 -21.35
N PRO A 44 14.80 1.04 -21.32
CA PRO A 44 13.85 2.12 -21.05
C PRO A 44 12.73 2.20 -22.10
N HIS A 45 13.04 1.98 -23.37
CA HIS A 45 12.04 1.94 -24.44
C HIS A 45 11.08 0.77 -24.23
N ASN A 46 11.61 -0.43 -23.97
CA ASN A 46 10.78 -1.61 -23.72
C ASN A 46 9.88 -1.46 -22.47
N ILE A 47 10.37 -0.77 -21.43
CA ILE A 47 9.55 -0.45 -20.25
C ILE A 47 8.38 0.45 -20.64
N LYS A 48 8.61 1.49 -21.46
CA LYS A 48 7.57 2.40 -21.90
C LYS A 48 6.49 1.66 -22.71
N GLU A 49 6.89 0.87 -23.70
CA GLU A 49 5.98 0.06 -24.52
C GLU A 49 5.18 -0.93 -23.67
N PHE A 50 5.84 -1.61 -22.75
CA PHE A 50 5.17 -2.54 -21.85
C PHE A 50 4.22 -1.84 -20.89
N SER A 51 4.53 -0.60 -20.45
CA SER A 51 3.62 0.21 -19.66
C SER A 51 2.31 0.50 -20.41
N HIS A 52 2.38 0.83 -21.70
CA HIS A 52 1.21 1.00 -22.55
C HIS A 52 0.33 -0.25 -22.57
N GLN A 53 0.93 -1.41 -22.77
CA GLN A 53 0.22 -2.70 -22.77
C GLN A 53 -0.47 -2.98 -21.41
N LEU A 54 0.18 -2.61 -20.30
CA LEU A 54 -0.37 -2.83 -18.96
C LEU A 54 -1.48 -1.84 -18.58
N THR A 55 -1.52 -0.65 -19.15
CA THR A 55 -2.48 0.42 -18.79
C THR A 55 -3.57 0.60 -19.81
N ASP A 56 -3.23 0.76 -21.07
CA ASP A 56 -4.16 1.20 -22.12
C ASP A 56 -4.80 0.03 -22.85
N GLU A 57 -4.09 -1.08 -22.99
CA GLU A 57 -4.54 -2.28 -23.71
C GLU A 57 -4.95 -3.44 -22.79
N ARG A 58 -5.33 -3.14 -21.57
CA ARG A 58 -5.65 -4.18 -20.54
C ARG A 58 -6.67 -5.22 -21.02
N GLY A 59 -7.65 -4.81 -21.81
CA GLY A 59 -8.74 -5.70 -22.29
C GLY A 59 -8.32 -6.70 -23.36
N SER A 60 -7.22 -6.45 -24.08
CA SER A 60 -6.70 -7.29 -25.15
C SER A 60 -5.50 -8.16 -24.72
N ARG A 61 -5.04 -7.99 -23.49
CA ARG A 61 -3.85 -8.68 -22.98
C ARG A 61 -4.08 -10.18 -22.83
N ARG A 62 -3.22 -10.99 -23.43
CA ARG A 62 -3.26 -12.45 -23.29
C ARG A 62 -2.79 -12.90 -21.90
N LEU A 63 -3.50 -13.86 -21.31
CA LEU A 63 -3.01 -14.54 -20.10
C LEU A 63 -1.64 -15.16 -20.37
N GLY A 64 -0.70 -15.03 -19.42
CA GLY A 64 0.64 -15.60 -19.58
C GLY A 64 1.62 -14.75 -20.40
N TYR A 65 1.34 -13.47 -20.61
CA TYR A 65 2.24 -12.53 -21.30
C TYR A 65 3.66 -12.53 -20.74
N MET A 66 3.85 -12.80 -19.45
CA MET A 66 5.18 -12.93 -18.82
C MET A 66 5.95 -14.22 -19.21
N ASN A 67 5.44 -15.05 -20.10
CA ASN A 67 6.23 -16.14 -20.70
C ASN A 67 7.18 -15.63 -21.78
N GLU A 68 6.97 -14.43 -22.31
CA GLU A 68 7.86 -13.80 -23.30
C GLU A 68 9.10 -13.23 -22.63
N ALA A 69 10.28 -13.55 -23.17
CA ALA A 69 11.56 -13.24 -22.54
C ALA A 69 11.78 -11.72 -22.33
N ILE A 70 11.37 -10.88 -23.30
CA ILE A 70 11.51 -9.43 -23.23
C ILE A 70 10.60 -8.86 -22.15
N GLN A 71 9.33 -9.26 -22.14
CA GLN A 71 8.34 -8.78 -21.15
C GLN A 71 8.72 -9.20 -19.73
N LEU A 72 9.16 -10.45 -19.55
CA LEU A 72 9.64 -10.93 -18.26
C LEU A 72 10.90 -10.18 -17.81
N SER A 73 11.81 -9.86 -18.73
CA SER A 73 13.01 -9.07 -18.41
C SER A 73 12.67 -7.65 -17.98
N VAL A 74 11.75 -6.98 -18.68
CA VAL A 74 11.23 -5.66 -18.31
C VAL A 74 10.54 -5.72 -16.95
N TYR A 75 9.68 -6.72 -16.76
CA TYR A 75 8.92 -6.85 -15.52
C TYR A 75 9.86 -7.02 -14.32
N THR A 76 10.84 -7.92 -14.39
CA THR A 76 11.76 -8.21 -13.29
C THR A 76 12.67 -7.04 -12.94
N ARG A 77 13.07 -6.21 -13.93
CA ARG A 77 13.97 -5.07 -13.71
C ARG A 77 13.28 -3.78 -13.30
N TYR A 78 12.00 -3.63 -13.61
CA TYR A 78 11.28 -2.39 -13.35
C TYR A 78 10.07 -2.60 -12.43
N TYR A 79 9.09 -3.40 -12.83
CA TYR A 79 7.85 -3.56 -12.07
C TYR A 79 8.05 -4.32 -10.77
N LEU A 80 8.82 -5.40 -10.80
CA LEU A 80 9.18 -6.14 -9.59
C LEU A 80 9.91 -5.21 -8.60
N TRP A 81 10.89 -4.44 -9.06
CA TRP A 81 11.63 -3.53 -8.20
C TRP A 81 10.73 -2.46 -7.56
N TRP A 82 9.88 -1.80 -8.34
CA TRP A 82 8.89 -0.86 -7.80
C TRP A 82 7.91 -1.52 -6.82
N ASN A 83 7.49 -2.75 -7.08
CA ASN A 83 6.60 -3.49 -6.20
C ASN A 83 7.30 -3.89 -4.90
N LEU A 84 8.57 -4.31 -4.96
CA LEU A 84 9.39 -4.56 -3.77
C LEU A 84 9.54 -3.31 -2.91
N VAL A 85 9.88 -2.15 -3.50
CA VAL A 85 9.97 -0.88 -2.78
C VAL A 85 8.66 -0.56 -2.02
N ARG A 86 7.51 -0.74 -2.68
CA ARG A 86 6.20 -0.48 -2.06
C ARG A 86 5.87 -1.47 -0.95
N GLN A 87 6.02 -2.75 -1.25
CA GLN A 87 5.60 -3.82 -0.35
C GLN A 87 6.54 -3.98 0.84
N VAL A 88 7.86 -3.87 0.66
CA VAL A 88 8.80 -3.90 1.77
C VAL A 88 8.50 -2.76 2.74
N ARG A 89 8.29 -1.54 2.25
CA ARG A 89 7.98 -0.40 3.11
C ARG A 89 6.66 -0.60 3.86
N LEU A 90 5.61 -1.11 3.18
CA LEU A 90 4.35 -1.45 3.83
C LEU A 90 4.53 -2.56 4.88
N PHE A 91 5.12 -3.70 4.48
CA PHE A 91 5.20 -4.87 5.34
C PHE A 91 6.07 -4.65 6.58
N SER A 92 7.12 -3.83 6.48
CA SER A 92 7.94 -3.44 7.65
C SER A 92 7.15 -2.64 8.69
N ASN A 93 6.04 -2.03 8.30
CA ASN A 93 5.20 -1.21 9.18
C ASN A 93 3.89 -1.87 9.60
N LEU A 94 3.61 -3.08 9.15
CA LEU A 94 2.46 -3.83 9.63
C LEU A 94 2.76 -4.48 10.99
N ASN A 95 1.74 -4.55 11.86
CA ASN A 95 1.85 -5.24 13.13
C ASN A 95 2.17 -6.74 12.92
N ALA A 96 2.91 -7.34 13.84
CA ALA A 96 3.26 -8.77 13.80
C ALA A 96 2.03 -9.69 13.71
N ALA A 97 0.88 -9.28 14.25
CA ALA A 97 -0.38 -10.03 14.16
C ALA A 97 -0.85 -10.29 12.71
N ALA A 98 -0.42 -9.45 11.74
CA ALA A 98 -0.73 -9.64 10.32
C ALA A 98 -0.03 -10.86 9.71
N PHE A 99 1.00 -11.40 10.36
CA PHE A 99 1.85 -12.47 9.84
C PHE A 99 1.70 -13.77 10.64
N PRO A 100 2.11 -14.93 10.08
CA PRO A 100 2.05 -16.20 10.79
C PRO A 100 2.89 -16.18 12.07
N SER A 101 2.30 -16.72 13.15
CA SER A 101 2.98 -16.89 14.44
C SER A 101 3.55 -18.29 14.66
N LYS A 102 3.00 -19.31 13.97
CA LYS A 102 3.48 -20.70 14.03
C LYS A 102 4.91 -20.83 13.49
N ASP A 103 5.66 -21.85 13.95
CA ASP A 103 7.02 -22.10 13.47
C ASP A 103 7.03 -22.83 12.12
N GLU A 104 6.05 -23.69 11.87
CA GLU A 104 5.81 -24.35 10.58
C GLU A 104 4.54 -23.80 9.94
N VAL A 105 4.65 -23.31 8.71
CA VAL A 105 3.61 -22.55 8.03
C VAL A 105 3.46 -23.07 6.60
N ILE A 106 2.23 -23.33 6.20
CA ILE A 106 1.86 -23.49 4.79
C ILE A 106 1.35 -22.14 4.31
N ALA A 107 2.02 -21.57 3.32
CA ALA A 107 1.63 -20.30 2.72
C ALA A 107 1.28 -20.47 1.24
N LEU A 108 0.33 -19.67 0.76
CA LEU A 108 -0.09 -19.62 -0.65
C LEU A 108 0.00 -18.20 -1.16
N ASP A 109 0.75 -17.98 -2.24
CA ASP A 109 0.77 -16.69 -2.96
C ASP A 109 0.07 -16.84 -4.31
N ILE A 110 -1.06 -16.13 -4.47
CA ILE A 110 -1.95 -16.24 -5.64
C ILE A 110 -1.58 -15.17 -6.67
N GLY A 111 -1.34 -15.60 -7.91
CA GLY A 111 -0.86 -14.70 -8.97
C GLY A 111 0.52 -14.15 -8.63
N THR A 112 1.39 -15.04 -8.14
CA THR A 112 2.70 -14.67 -7.56
C THR A 112 3.62 -13.92 -8.53
N GLY A 113 3.41 -14.09 -9.84
CA GLY A 113 4.34 -13.56 -10.84
C GLY A 113 5.78 -14.01 -10.55
N PRO A 114 6.74 -13.07 -10.50
CA PRO A 114 8.13 -13.37 -10.12
C PRO A 114 8.34 -13.33 -8.59
N LEU A 115 7.47 -13.96 -7.81
CA LEU A 115 7.55 -14.10 -6.35
C LEU A 115 7.66 -12.75 -5.61
N THR A 116 6.90 -11.78 -6.04
CA THR A 116 7.01 -10.40 -5.53
C THR A 116 6.70 -10.30 -4.03
N VAL A 117 5.57 -10.88 -3.59
CA VAL A 117 5.15 -10.83 -2.18
C VAL A 117 6.08 -11.64 -1.30
N VAL A 118 6.47 -12.83 -1.74
CA VAL A 118 7.41 -13.71 -1.02
C VAL A 118 8.74 -12.99 -0.77
N THR A 119 9.32 -12.39 -1.83
CA THR A 119 10.58 -11.64 -1.71
C THR A 119 10.43 -10.39 -0.84
N ALA A 120 9.31 -9.69 -0.95
CA ALA A 120 9.04 -8.51 -0.12
C ALA A 120 8.91 -8.88 1.37
N LEU A 121 8.23 -9.98 1.71
CA LEU A 121 8.12 -10.49 3.07
C LEU A 121 9.48 -10.92 3.63
N TRP A 122 10.29 -11.61 2.82
CA TRP A 122 11.65 -11.98 3.20
C TRP A 122 12.50 -10.76 3.59
N LEU A 123 12.39 -9.70 2.83
CA LEU A 123 13.14 -8.45 3.06
C LEU A 123 12.59 -7.67 4.27
N ALA A 124 11.27 -7.53 4.34
CA ALA A 124 10.62 -6.68 5.34
C ALA A 124 10.56 -7.27 6.74
N ARG A 125 10.59 -8.62 6.88
CA ARG A 125 10.25 -9.32 8.13
C ARG A 125 11.32 -10.35 8.49
N PRO A 126 12.50 -9.91 8.98
CA PRO A 126 13.60 -10.82 9.32
C PRO A 126 13.22 -11.95 10.29
N GLU A 127 12.26 -11.69 11.19
CA GLU A 127 11.76 -12.68 12.15
C GLU A 127 11.00 -13.84 11.48
N LEU A 128 10.50 -13.65 10.27
CA LEU A 128 9.89 -14.75 9.52
C LEU A 128 10.92 -15.66 8.85
N ARG A 129 12.15 -15.18 8.64
CA ARG A 129 13.23 -15.97 8.00
C ARG A 129 13.62 -17.19 8.82
N THR A 130 13.43 -17.14 10.15
CA THR A 130 13.72 -18.25 11.07
C THR A 130 12.63 -19.32 11.11
N LYS A 131 11.46 -19.05 10.49
CA LYS A 131 10.33 -19.98 10.45
C LYS A 131 10.42 -20.92 9.25
N LYS A 132 9.94 -22.14 9.40
CA LYS A 132 9.82 -23.12 8.31
C LYS A 132 8.57 -22.84 7.49
N ILE A 133 8.67 -21.92 6.53
CA ILE A 133 7.56 -21.61 5.65
C ILE A 133 7.69 -22.40 4.33
N THR A 134 6.65 -23.16 4.00
CA THR A 134 6.51 -23.76 2.67
C THR A 134 5.54 -22.92 1.86
N TRP A 135 6.04 -22.26 0.84
CA TRP A 135 5.27 -21.43 -0.08
C TRP A 135 4.79 -22.23 -1.28
N TYR A 136 3.47 -22.32 -1.46
CA TYR A 136 2.85 -22.65 -2.73
C TYR A 136 2.71 -21.34 -3.53
N VAL A 137 3.48 -21.20 -4.61
CA VAL A 137 3.45 -20.02 -5.47
C VAL A 137 2.69 -20.34 -6.74
N MET A 138 1.52 -19.73 -6.93
CA MET A 138 0.59 -20.05 -8.00
C MET A 138 0.54 -18.97 -9.06
N ASP A 139 0.85 -19.33 -10.31
CA ASP A 139 0.75 -18.44 -11.47
C ASP A 139 0.57 -19.23 -12.78
N VAL A 140 -0.02 -18.60 -13.79
CA VAL A 140 -0.16 -19.18 -15.13
C VAL A 140 1.17 -19.18 -15.88
N SER A 141 2.11 -18.30 -15.52
CA SER A 141 3.45 -18.16 -16.12
C SER A 141 4.51 -18.93 -15.35
N GLN A 142 4.87 -20.12 -15.85
CA GLN A 142 5.97 -20.90 -15.28
C GLN A 142 7.31 -20.18 -15.36
N ASN A 143 7.54 -19.43 -16.44
CA ASN A 143 8.79 -18.69 -16.63
C ASN A 143 8.94 -17.55 -15.61
N SER A 144 7.83 -16.90 -15.27
CA SER A 144 7.82 -15.86 -14.24
C SER A 144 8.12 -16.43 -12.85
N MET A 145 7.47 -17.53 -12.47
CA MET A 145 7.74 -18.21 -11.19
C MET A 145 9.18 -18.67 -11.07
N LYS A 146 9.73 -19.28 -12.14
CA LYS A 146 11.14 -19.72 -12.16
C LYS A 146 12.09 -18.53 -11.98
N ALA A 147 11.90 -17.46 -12.77
CA ALA A 147 12.73 -16.28 -12.66
C ALA A 147 12.64 -15.63 -11.27
N GLY A 148 11.45 -15.62 -10.70
CA GLY A 148 11.21 -15.11 -9.33
C GLY A 148 11.91 -15.95 -8.27
N GLU A 149 11.88 -17.27 -8.38
CA GLU A 149 12.58 -18.17 -7.46
C GLU A 149 14.10 -17.98 -7.54
N ASP A 150 14.67 -17.89 -8.74
CA ASP A 150 16.11 -17.63 -8.93
C ASP A 150 16.52 -16.27 -8.32
N ILE A 151 15.68 -15.23 -8.47
CA ILE A 151 15.89 -13.91 -7.85
C ILE A 151 15.76 -14.00 -6.32
N PHE A 152 14.72 -14.67 -5.81
CA PHE A 152 14.48 -14.87 -4.38
C PHE A 152 15.65 -15.59 -3.70
N LEU A 153 16.18 -16.67 -4.31
CA LEU A 153 17.34 -17.39 -3.80
C LEU A 153 18.60 -16.50 -3.76
N SER A 154 18.79 -15.65 -4.77
CA SER A 154 19.89 -14.68 -4.77
C SER A 154 19.73 -13.60 -3.69
N VAL A 155 18.51 -13.17 -3.40
CA VAL A 155 18.20 -12.26 -2.28
C VAL A 155 18.45 -12.96 -0.94
N ALA A 156 17.97 -14.18 -0.76
CA ALA A 156 18.17 -14.96 0.46
C ALA A 156 19.66 -15.21 0.75
N ALA A 157 20.45 -15.53 -0.26
CA ALA A 157 21.89 -15.68 -0.13
C ALA A 157 22.58 -14.41 0.41
N LYS A 158 22.11 -13.22 0.04
CA LYS A 158 22.61 -11.95 0.57
C LYS A 158 22.33 -11.76 2.07
N THR A 159 21.24 -12.32 2.57
CA THR A 159 20.88 -12.26 4.00
C THR A 159 21.55 -13.35 4.85
N LYS A 160 22.29 -14.27 4.23
CA LYS A 160 22.98 -15.39 4.88
C LYS A 160 22.03 -16.27 5.73
N THR A 161 20.80 -16.41 5.28
CA THR A 161 19.75 -17.21 5.95
C THR A 161 19.24 -18.28 4.99
N GLU A 162 18.91 -19.46 5.52
CA GLU A 162 18.32 -20.57 4.73
C GLU A 162 17.01 -20.11 4.07
N PRO A 163 16.87 -20.23 2.74
CA PRO A 163 15.67 -19.77 2.06
C PRO A 163 14.45 -20.64 2.39
N TRP A 164 13.27 -20.03 2.34
CA TRP A 164 12.02 -20.77 2.45
C TRP A 164 11.84 -21.76 1.30
N LYS A 165 11.13 -22.84 1.57
CA LYS A 165 10.79 -23.85 0.55
C LYS A 165 9.76 -23.27 -0.42
N ILE A 166 10.05 -23.32 -1.72
CA ILE A 166 9.16 -22.89 -2.79
C ILE A 166 8.60 -24.09 -3.55
N ILE A 167 7.29 -24.14 -3.70
CA ILE A 167 6.57 -25.13 -4.52
C ILE A 167 5.80 -24.36 -5.58
N ARG A 168 6.23 -24.45 -6.84
CA ARG A 168 5.59 -23.78 -7.96
C ARG A 168 4.34 -24.55 -8.42
N VAL A 169 3.20 -23.88 -8.45
CA VAL A 169 1.91 -24.39 -8.91
C VAL A 169 1.54 -23.67 -10.21
N LYS A 170 1.72 -24.32 -11.34
CA LYS A 170 1.28 -23.78 -12.64
C LYS A 170 -0.22 -23.88 -12.77
N GLY A 171 -0.91 -22.76 -12.77
CA GLY A 171 -2.37 -22.72 -12.91
C GLY A 171 -2.95 -21.34 -12.62
N SER A 172 -4.23 -21.20 -12.94
CA SER A 172 -5.01 -20.02 -12.57
C SER A 172 -5.55 -20.15 -11.14
N PHE A 173 -6.07 -19.06 -10.61
CA PHE A 173 -6.82 -19.07 -9.36
C PHE A 173 -7.97 -20.08 -9.41
N GLY A 174 -8.04 -20.98 -8.45
CA GLY A 174 -8.92 -22.15 -8.44
C GLY A 174 -8.19 -23.48 -8.69
N THR A 175 -6.92 -23.45 -9.09
CA THR A 175 -6.10 -24.67 -9.23
C THR A 175 -5.90 -25.33 -7.87
N HIS A 176 -6.13 -26.64 -7.79
CA HIS A 176 -6.05 -27.38 -6.53
C HIS A 176 -4.63 -27.44 -5.97
N ILE A 177 -4.53 -27.31 -4.64
CA ILE A 177 -3.33 -27.61 -3.84
C ILE A 177 -3.70 -28.63 -2.76
N ASN A 178 -2.76 -29.51 -2.41
CA ASN A 178 -3.05 -30.63 -1.51
C ASN A 178 -3.12 -30.26 -0.02
N GLN A 179 -2.75 -29.03 0.34
CA GLN A 179 -2.70 -28.59 1.73
C GLN A 179 -3.51 -27.31 1.93
N LYS A 180 -4.03 -27.13 3.15
CA LYS A 180 -4.66 -25.89 3.56
C LYS A 180 -3.60 -24.89 3.98
N ALA A 181 -3.76 -23.62 3.56
CA ALA A 181 -2.82 -22.55 3.85
C ALA A 181 -3.14 -21.85 5.17
N ASP A 182 -2.13 -21.63 5.99
CA ASP A 182 -2.17 -20.80 7.19
C ASP A 182 -2.01 -19.31 6.88
N PHE A 183 -1.46 -19.02 5.69
CA PHE A 183 -1.25 -17.66 5.23
C PHE A 183 -1.48 -17.56 3.72
N ILE A 184 -2.41 -16.70 3.31
CA ILE A 184 -2.72 -16.47 1.89
C ILE A 184 -2.38 -15.04 1.53
N THR A 185 -1.58 -14.89 0.48
CA THR A 185 -1.17 -13.59 -0.06
C THR A 185 -1.58 -13.43 -1.52
N CYS A 186 -1.71 -12.18 -1.95
CA CYS A 186 -1.92 -11.81 -3.33
C CYS A 186 -1.37 -10.41 -3.59
N GLY A 187 -0.54 -10.26 -4.60
CA GLY A 187 0.05 -8.98 -4.97
C GLY A 187 -0.25 -8.57 -6.41
N ASN A 188 -1.13 -7.57 -6.61
CA ASN A 188 -1.50 -7.01 -7.92
C ASN A 188 -2.14 -8.02 -8.91
N ALA A 189 -2.76 -9.09 -8.43
CA ALA A 189 -3.32 -10.12 -9.29
C ALA A 189 -4.86 -10.17 -9.27
N MET A 190 -5.52 -9.81 -8.16
CA MET A 190 -6.98 -9.84 -8.07
C MET A 190 -7.64 -8.87 -9.06
N ASN A 191 -7.01 -7.71 -9.30
CA ASN A 191 -7.50 -6.74 -10.28
C ASN A 191 -7.49 -7.27 -11.72
N GLU A 192 -6.63 -8.23 -12.04
CA GLU A 192 -6.58 -8.88 -13.36
C GLU A 192 -7.66 -9.94 -13.50
N MET A 193 -7.91 -10.70 -12.45
CA MET A 193 -8.96 -11.72 -12.40
C MET A 193 -10.37 -11.11 -12.52
N GLU A 194 -10.55 -9.89 -11.99
CA GLU A 194 -11.82 -9.17 -12.07
C GLU A 194 -12.18 -8.73 -13.50
N GLN A 195 -11.19 -8.52 -14.36
CA GLN A 195 -11.43 -8.01 -15.73
C GLN A 195 -12.08 -9.03 -16.67
N ALA A 196 -11.96 -10.31 -16.38
CA ALA A 196 -12.35 -11.40 -17.27
C ALA A 196 -13.88 -11.65 -17.37
N SER A 197 -14.74 -10.82 -16.77
CA SER A 197 -16.20 -11.10 -16.69
C SER A 197 -17.03 -9.82 -16.58
N ASP A 198 -18.20 -9.81 -17.20
CA ASP A 198 -19.20 -8.71 -17.14
C ASP A 198 -20.11 -8.77 -15.90
N MET A 199 -19.84 -9.66 -14.97
CA MET A 199 -20.65 -9.80 -13.75
C MET A 199 -20.51 -8.59 -12.82
N PRO A 200 -21.55 -8.26 -12.01
CA PRO A 200 -21.48 -7.22 -11.00
C PRO A 200 -20.30 -7.41 -10.04
N PRO A 201 -19.61 -6.33 -9.61
CA PRO A 201 -18.45 -6.42 -8.73
C PRO A 201 -18.70 -7.20 -7.43
N GLU A 202 -19.90 -7.08 -6.85
CA GLU A 202 -20.33 -7.78 -5.64
C GLU A 202 -20.37 -9.30 -5.84
N TYR A 203 -20.83 -9.74 -6.98
CA TYR A 203 -20.91 -11.16 -7.32
C TYR A 203 -19.50 -11.74 -7.59
N LYS A 204 -18.68 -11.00 -8.35
CA LYS A 204 -17.27 -11.37 -8.58
C LYS A 204 -16.51 -11.50 -7.26
N ALA A 205 -16.62 -10.49 -6.39
CA ALA A 205 -15.99 -10.51 -5.08
C ALA A 205 -16.45 -11.70 -4.24
N LYS A 206 -17.75 -12.06 -4.31
CA LYS A 206 -18.27 -13.25 -3.65
C LYS A 206 -17.59 -14.51 -4.16
N LYS A 207 -17.55 -14.68 -5.46
CA LYS A 207 -16.97 -15.89 -6.08
C LYS A 207 -15.48 -16.03 -5.78
N LEU A 208 -14.72 -14.94 -5.89
CA LEU A 208 -13.29 -14.91 -5.57
C LEU A 208 -13.04 -15.19 -4.07
N TYR A 209 -13.87 -14.64 -3.20
CA TYR A 209 -13.77 -14.87 -1.76
C TYR A 209 -14.03 -16.32 -1.37
N GLU A 210 -15.05 -16.97 -1.94
CA GLU A 210 -15.33 -18.40 -1.70
C GLU A 210 -14.16 -19.29 -2.18
N GLN A 211 -13.54 -18.93 -3.31
CA GLN A 211 -12.33 -19.62 -3.77
C GLN A 211 -11.15 -19.43 -2.79
N LEU A 212 -10.97 -18.23 -2.24
CA LEU A 212 -9.94 -17.99 -1.21
C LEU A 212 -10.15 -18.88 0.01
N LYS A 213 -11.39 -18.94 0.51
CA LYS A 213 -11.75 -19.81 1.65
C LYS A 213 -11.47 -21.28 1.39
N ALA A 214 -11.61 -21.72 0.14
CA ALA A 214 -11.34 -23.11 -0.20
C ALA A 214 -9.88 -23.53 0.03
N TYR A 215 -8.94 -22.58 0.00
CA TYR A 215 -7.53 -22.86 0.31
C TYR A 215 -7.18 -22.72 1.80
N ALA A 216 -7.98 -22.01 2.57
CA ALA A 216 -7.64 -21.60 3.92
C ALA A 216 -7.74 -22.72 4.96
N SER A 217 -6.82 -22.73 5.91
CA SER A 217 -6.99 -23.39 7.21
C SER A 217 -7.92 -22.57 8.11
N PRO A 218 -8.45 -23.11 9.22
CA PRO A 218 -9.32 -22.36 10.13
C PRO A 218 -8.70 -21.06 10.67
N ASP A 219 -7.39 -21.08 10.92
CA ASP A 219 -6.63 -19.93 11.48
C ASP A 219 -5.90 -19.12 10.40
N CYS A 220 -6.31 -19.26 9.15
CA CYS A 220 -5.65 -18.60 8.02
C CYS A 220 -5.66 -17.09 8.15
N LYS A 221 -4.51 -16.47 7.89
CA LYS A 221 -4.37 -15.03 7.75
C LYS A 221 -4.28 -14.64 6.28
N TYR A 222 -4.75 -13.43 5.96
CA TYR A 222 -4.78 -12.93 4.59
C TYR A 222 -4.06 -11.59 4.48
N LEU A 223 -3.25 -11.43 3.44
CA LEU A 223 -2.60 -10.16 3.09
C LEU A 223 -2.69 -9.95 1.57
N MET A 224 -3.48 -8.97 1.16
CA MET A 224 -3.68 -8.64 -0.24
C MET A 224 -3.24 -7.21 -0.50
N VAL A 225 -2.41 -7.02 -1.53
CA VAL A 225 -1.92 -5.71 -1.96
C VAL A 225 -2.29 -5.53 -3.43
N GLU A 226 -2.94 -4.42 -3.74
CA GLU A 226 -3.45 -4.11 -5.07
C GLU A 226 -3.02 -2.69 -5.50
N PRO A 227 -3.10 -2.35 -6.79
CA PRO A 227 -2.89 -0.99 -7.23
C PRO A 227 -3.84 -0.01 -6.53
N GLY A 228 -3.36 1.19 -6.17
CA GLY A 228 -4.15 2.22 -5.49
C GLY A 228 -5.18 2.93 -6.38
N VAL A 229 -5.94 2.18 -7.18
CA VAL A 229 -6.95 2.69 -8.11
C VAL A 229 -8.38 2.34 -7.64
N PRO A 230 -9.41 3.12 -8.04
CA PRO A 230 -10.78 2.95 -7.53
C PRO A 230 -11.30 1.52 -7.65
N LYS A 231 -11.07 0.87 -8.79
CA LYS A 231 -11.56 -0.48 -9.07
C LYS A 231 -10.97 -1.53 -8.12
N SER A 232 -9.65 -1.48 -7.89
CA SER A 232 -8.97 -2.40 -6.97
C SER A 232 -9.38 -2.16 -5.52
N ALA A 233 -9.47 -0.89 -5.11
CA ALA A 233 -9.94 -0.52 -3.77
C ALA A 233 -11.40 -0.95 -3.55
N ARG A 234 -12.26 -0.90 -4.57
CA ARG A 234 -13.63 -1.42 -4.52
C ARG A 234 -13.65 -2.91 -4.23
N LEU A 235 -12.84 -3.70 -4.93
CA LEU A 235 -12.74 -5.14 -4.70
C LEU A 235 -12.27 -5.46 -3.27
N LEU A 236 -11.22 -4.78 -2.80
CA LEU A 236 -10.73 -4.95 -1.42
C LEU A 236 -11.77 -4.55 -0.37
N SER A 237 -12.56 -3.50 -0.63
CA SER A 237 -13.67 -3.10 0.25
C SER A 237 -14.76 -4.18 0.31
N LEU A 238 -15.06 -4.84 -0.80
CA LEU A 238 -16.01 -5.96 -0.85
C LEU A 238 -15.47 -7.20 -0.10
N PHE A 239 -14.18 -7.48 -0.22
CA PHE A 239 -13.53 -8.53 0.58
C PHE A 239 -13.55 -8.19 2.07
N ARG A 240 -13.25 -6.94 2.43
CA ARG A 240 -13.35 -6.47 3.82
C ARG A 240 -14.71 -6.80 4.45
N THR A 241 -15.78 -6.46 3.74
CA THR A 241 -17.14 -6.72 4.22
C THR A 241 -17.40 -8.22 4.46
N ARG A 242 -16.83 -9.09 3.61
CA ARG A 242 -16.96 -10.54 3.76
C ARG A 242 -16.10 -11.08 4.89
N PHE A 243 -14.86 -10.63 5.01
CA PHE A 243 -14.00 -11.02 6.12
C PHE A 243 -14.65 -10.69 7.47
N ILE A 244 -15.17 -9.47 7.63
CA ILE A 244 -15.84 -9.06 8.87
C ILE A 244 -17.10 -9.92 9.12
N LYS A 245 -17.89 -10.20 8.08
CA LYS A 245 -19.09 -11.04 8.19
C LYS A 245 -18.75 -12.48 8.61
N ASP A 246 -17.61 -13.00 8.19
CA ASP A 246 -17.14 -14.34 8.52
C ASP A 246 -16.32 -14.39 9.83
N GLY A 247 -16.35 -13.30 10.64
CA GLY A 247 -15.73 -13.25 11.97
C GLY A 247 -14.24 -12.92 11.97
N PHE A 248 -13.68 -12.48 10.83
CA PHE A 248 -12.31 -11.98 10.78
C PHE A 248 -12.23 -10.55 11.25
N SER A 249 -11.14 -10.19 11.91
CA SER A 249 -10.74 -8.82 12.13
C SER A 249 -9.92 -8.31 10.95
N VAL A 250 -10.32 -7.17 10.38
CA VAL A 250 -9.49 -6.46 9.39
C VAL A 250 -8.49 -5.61 10.16
N HIS A 251 -7.35 -6.22 10.46
CA HIS A 251 -6.32 -5.67 11.32
C HIS A 251 -5.68 -4.39 10.74
N SER A 252 -5.56 -4.31 9.42
CA SER A 252 -5.04 -3.14 8.69
C SER A 252 -5.61 -3.13 7.27
N PRO A 253 -5.89 -1.97 6.71
CA PRO A 253 -5.62 -0.60 7.17
C PRO A 253 -6.71 -0.02 8.07
N CYS A 254 -7.81 -0.76 8.30
CA CYS A 254 -9.04 -0.21 8.87
C CYS A 254 -8.94 -0.02 10.39
N PRO A 255 -9.27 1.18 10.91
CA PRO A 255 -9.34 1.43 12.34
C PRO A 255 -10.69 1.01 12.97
N HIS A 256 -11.63 0.48 12.18
CA HIS A 256 -12.98 0.12 12.63
C HIS A 256 -13.56 -1.02 11.79
N ALA A 257 -14.57 -1.72 12.33
CA ALA A 257 -15.30 -2.78 11.64
C ALA A 257 -16.61 -2.30 10.97
N GLY A 258 -17.05 -1.07 11.18
CA GLY A 258 -18.25 -0.49 10.57
C GLY A 258 -18.18 -0.39 9.05
N GLU A 259 -19.18 0.20 8.40
CA GLU A 259 -19.23 0.38 6.96
C GLU A 259 -18.03 1.17 6.42
N CYS A 260 -17.47 0.75 5.27
CA CYS A 260 -16.33 1.42 4.66
C CYS A 260 -16.74 2.73 3.97
N PRO A 261 -16.32 3.91 4.45
CA PRO A 261 -16.69 5.18 3.85
C PRO A 261 -15.92 5.50 2.56
N MET A 262 -14.87 4.73 2.26
CA MET A 262 -13.98 4.93 1.11
C MET A 262 -13.95 3.68 0.22
N ASN A 263 -15.12 3.19 -0.13
CA ASN A 263 -15.31 1.90 -0.79
C ASN A 263 -15.11 1.93 -2.32
N GLY A 264 -14.72 3.06 -2.92
CA GLY A 264 -14.51 3.20 -4.36
C GLY A 264 -15.79 3.26 -5.19
N PHE A 265 -16.95 3.35 -4.54
CA PHE A 265 -18.25 3.45 -5.20
C PHE A 265 -18.71 4.91 -5.28
N LYS A 266 -19.38 5.29 -6.38
CA LYS A 266 -20.01 6.61 -6.48
C LYS A 266 -21.30 6.62 -5.67
N ALA A 267 -21.43 7.56 -4.75
CA ALA A 267 -22.65 7.71 -3.95
C ALA A 267 -23.86 8.11 -4.80
N TYR A 268 -23.63 8.93 -5.85
CA TYR A 268 -24.65 9.37 -6.81
C TYR A 268 -23.97 9.84 -8.11
N THR A 269 -24.75 10.00 -9.17
CA THR A 269 -24.27 10.52 -10.47
C THR A 269 -23.68 11.93 -10.27
N GLY A 270 -22.43 12.12 -10.71
CA GLY A 270 -21.71 13.40 -10.53
C GLY A 270 -20.86 13.48 -9.26
N SER A 271 -21.04 12.58 -8.27
CA SER A 271 -20.14 12.53 -7.11
C SER A 271 -18.75 11.99 -7.51
N GLN A 272 -17.71 12.50 -6.83
CA GLN A 272 -16.37 11.94 -6.98
C GLN A 272 -16.25 10.65 -6.16
N ASN A 273 -15.65 9.62 -6.74
CA ASN A 273 -15.34 8.40 -6.00
C ASN A 273 -14.33 8.72 -4.90
N LYS A 274 -14.59 8.22 -3.70
CA LYS A 274 -13.60 8.15 -2.63
C LYS A 274 -13.21 6.69 -2.45
N TRP A 275 -11.93 6.41 -2.53
CA TRP A 275 -11.42 5.04 -2.40
C TRP A 275 -10.24 4.99 -1.45
N CYS A 276 -10.12 3.86 -0.77
CA CYS A 276 -9.03 3.61 0.16
C CYS A 276 -7.75 3.33 -0.61
N ASN A 277 -6.82 4.29 -0.60
CA ASN A 277 -5.49 4.14 -1.16
C ASN A 277 -4.47 4.84 -0.27
N PHE A 278 -3.22 4.39 -0.38
CA PHE A 278 -2.13 4.89 0.43
C PHE A 278 -0.94 5.20 -0.46
N ALA A 279 -0.26 6.30 -0.17
CA ALA A 279 0.85 6.78 -0.97
C ALA A 279 1.99 7.31 -0.08
N PHE A 280 3.22 7.17 -0.56
CA PHE A 280 4.40 7.81 0.02
C PHE A 280 5.26 8.43 -1.07
N SER A 281 6.07 9.45 -0.70
CA SER A 281 7.02 10.10 -1.59
C SER A 281 8.08 9.12 -2.09
N THR A 282 8.52 9.31 -3.33
CA THR A 282 9.58 8.51 -3.93
C THR A 282 10.96 9.16 -3.83
N GLU A 283 11.11 10.25 -3.10
CA GLU A 283 12.39 10.97 -2.96
C GLU A 283 13.50 10.11 -2.35
N ASP A 284 13.14 9.15 -1.52
CA ASP A 284 14.06 8.28 -0.78
C ASP A 284 14.09 6.82 -1.27
N VAL A 285 13.58 6.56 -2.48
CA VAL A 285 13.68 5.23 -3.12
C VAL A 285 15.01 5.09 -3.89
N PRO A 286 15.40 3.88 -4.33
CA PRO A 286 16.64 3.65 -5.05
C PRO A 286 16.82 4.60 -6.24
N LYS A 287 17.92 5.36 -6.24
CA LYS A 287 18.21 6.38 -7.28
C LYS A 287 18.29 5.80 -8.69
N LYS A 288 18.83 4.58 -8.83
CA LYS A 288 18.88 3.89 -10.13
C LYS A 288 17.50 3.56 -10.67
N LEU A 289 16.53 3.23 -9.77
CA LEU A 289 15.15 2.96 -10.16
C LEU A 289 14.44 4.23 -10.62
N LEU A 290 14.65 5.36 -9.92
CA LEU A 290 14.14 6.66 -10.36
C LEU A 290 14.71 7.05 -11.73
N LYS A 291 16.03 6.96 -11.90
CA LYS A 291 16.69 7.24 -13.18
C LYS A 291 16.13 6.36 -14.31
N LEU A 292 15.89 5.07 -14.05
CA LEU A 292 15.28 4.17 -15.02
C LEU A 292 13.85 4.59 -15.39
N SER A 293 13.07 5.06 -14.39
CA SER A 293 11.73 5.61 -14.62
C SER A 293 11.74 6.85 -15.51
N ASP A 294 12.66 7.78 -15.26
CA ASP A 294 12.82 9.00 -16.06
C ASP A 294 13.25 8.69 -17.49
N MET A 295 14.21 7.78 -17.66
CA MET A 295 14.65 7.30 -19.00
C MET A 295 13.51 6.62 -19.78
N ALA A 296 12.63 5.90 -19.08
CA ALA A 296 11.43 5.30 -19.66
C ALA A 296 10.29 6.30 -19.89
N LYS A 297 10.46 7.56 -19.52
CA LYS A 297 9.42 8.62 -19.53
C LYS A 297 8.19 8.27 -18.68
N LEU A 298 8.41 7.61 -17.58
CA LEU A 298 7.41 7.20 -16.57
C LEU A 298 7.82 7.74 -15.18
N PRO A 299 8.01 9.06 -15.03
CA PRO A 299 8.41 9.63 -13.75
C PRO A 299 7.38 9.30 -12.66
N LYS A 300 7.85 9.06 -11.45
CA LYS A 300 7.01 8.71 -10.32
C LYS A 300 7.38 9.60 -9.13
N GLU A 301 6.46 10.47 -8.75
CA GLU A 301 6.57 11.30 -7.55
C GLU A 301 6.07 10.57 -6.31
N ARG A 302 5.18 9.58 -6.51
CA ARG A 302 4.54 8.83 -5.43
C ARG A 302 4.46 7.35 -5.75
N ALA A 303 4.66 6.53 -4.73
CA ALA A 303 4.37 5.11 -4.75
C ALA A 303 3.00 4.87 -4.10
N VAL A 304 2.05 4.33 -4.87
CA VAL A 304 0.65 4.20 -4.45
C VAL A 304 0.24 2.73 -4.42
N LEU A 305 -0.55 2.35 -3.42
CA LEU A 305 -1.14 1.02 -3.27
C LEU A 305 -2.47 1.07 -2.49
N SER A 306 -3.25 0.02 -2.61
CA SER A 306 -4.35 -0.34 -1.71
C SER A 306 -4.06 -1.72 -1.11
N PHE A 307 -4.50 -1.99 0.10
CA PHE A 307 -4.26 -3.30 0.71
C PHE A 307 -5.29 -3.63 1.78
N ILE A 308 -5.33 -4.89 2.15
CA ILE A 308 -6.09 -5.42 3.28
C ILE A 308 -5.31 -6.54 3.96
N SER A 309 -5.27 -6.52 5.29
CA SER A 309 -4.81 -7.62 6.12
C SER A 309 -5.97 -8.07 7.02
N ALA A 310 -6.35 -9.33 6.92
CA ALA A 310 -7.39 -9.92 7.73
C ALA A 310 -6.85 -11.12 8.52
N VAL A 311 -7.20 -11.17 9.80
CA VAL A 311 -6.80 -12.21 10.75
C VAL A 311 -8.01 -12.78 11.46
N PRO A 312 -8.01 -14.02 11.97
CA PRO A 312 -9.09 -14.54 12.78
C PRO A 312 -9.43 -13.60 13.95
N GLY A 313 -10.73 -13.40 14.22
CA GLY A 313 -11.20 -12.40 15.20
C GLY A 313 -10.66 -12.60 16.62
N ASN A 314 -10.49 -13.85 17.05
CA ASN A 314 -9.91 -14.23 18.33
C ASN A 314 -8.42 -13.89 18.50
N ALA A 315 -7.71 -13.62 17.39
CA ALA A 315 -6.28 -13.28 17.43
C ALA A 315 -5.99 -11.89 18.04
N LEU A 316 -7.00 -11.03 18.20
CA LEU A 316 -6.86 -9.68 18.73
C LEU A 316 -7.25 -9.56 20.21
N GLU A 317 -7.99 -10.51 20.76
CA GLU A 317 -8.44 -10.48 22.18
C GLU A 317 -7.28 -10.50 23.19
N ASN A 318 -6.09 -10.91 22.76
CA ASN A 318 -4.89 -10.95 23.61
C ASN A 318 -4.10 -9.61 23.66
N THR A 319 -4.50 -8.57 22.94
CA THR A 319 -3.77 -7.29 22.88
C THR A 319 -4.54 -6.10 23.41
N GLU A 320 -5.84 -6.23 23.66
CA GLU A 320 -6.64 -5.15 24.27
C GLU A 320 -7.15 -5.60 25.64
N SER A 321 -6.52 -5.08 26.69
CA SER A 321 -7.04 -5.17 28.05
C SER A 321 -8.45 -4.56 28.08
N SER A 322 -9.38 -5.29 28.65
CA SER A 322 -10.72 -4.87 29.02
C SER A 322 -10.70 -3.55 29.82
N ALA A 323 -10.69 -2.42 29.13
CA ALA A 323 -10.87 -1.13 29.75
C ALA A 323 -12.35 -0.95 30.09
N LYS A 324 -12.68 -0.92 31.37
CA LYS A 324 -13.98 -0.46 31.89
C LYS A 324 -14.29 0.93 31.31
N PRO A 325 -15.56 1.29 31.04
CA PRO A 325 -15.94 2.62 30.57
C PRO A 325 -15.45 3.68 31.55
N SER A 326 -14.36 4.36 31.21
CA SER A 326 -13.85 5.48 31.99
C SER A 326 -14.62 6.75 31.60
N LYS A 327 -14.83 7.65 32.56
CA LYS A 327 -15.43 8.97 32.35
C LYS A 327 -14.51 9.94 31.54
N GLU A 328 -13.53 9.44 30.80
CA GLU A 328 -12.63 10.27 30.01
C GLU A 328 -13.29 10.72 28.68
N PRO A 329 -12.90 11.90 28.15
CA PRO A 329 -13.42 12.38 26.87
C PRO A 329 -13.14 11.34 25.79
N ALA A 330 -14.14 11.08 24.94
CA ALA A 330 -14.10 10.07 23.89
C ALA A 330 -12.82 10.21 23.03
N THR A 331 -12.13 9.12 22.84
CA THR A 331 -11.00 9.01 21.88
C THR A 331 -11.53 8.50 20.56
N LEU A 332 -10.92 8.94 19.46
CA LEU A 332 -11.24 8.49 18.12
C LEU A 332 -9.96 8.02 17.43
N THR A 333 -9.99 6.79 16.91
CA THR A 333 -8.92 6.27 16.05
C THR A 333 -9.31 6.47 14.59
N LEU A 334 -8.40 7.06 13.80
CA LEU A 334 -8.62 7.34 12.40
C LEU A 334 -7.38 7.03 11.53
N ARG A 335 -7.62 6.58 10.31
CA ARG A 335 -6.59 6.30 9.30
C ARG A 335 -6.66 7.33 8.18
N ILE A 336 -5.59 8.09 7.97
CA ILE A 336 -5.44 8.97 6.80
C ILE A 336 -5.35 8.11 5.54
N ALA A 337 -6.26 8.34 4.60
CA ALA A 337 -6.37 7.55 3.37
C ALA A 337 -6.53 8.45 2.12
N SER A 338 -5.97 9.63 2.17
CA SER A 338 -5.90 10.55 1.04
C SER A 338 -4.57 11.30 1.00
N ASP A 339 -4.32 11.95 -0.13
CA ASP A 339 -3.32 12.98 -0.25
C ASP A 339 -3.75 14.26 0.49
N PRO A 340 -2.82 15.20 0.76
CA PRO A 340 -3.15 16.51 1.32
C PRO A 340 -4.04 17.32 0.37
N LEU A 341 -5.05 17.95 0.92
CA LEU A 341 -6.00 18.83 0.25
C LEU A 341 -5.76 20.26 0.70
N LYS A 342 -5.63 21.20 -0.23
CA LYS A 342 -5.60 22.62 0.08
C LYS A 342 -7.00 23.09 0.45
N LEU A 343 -7.15 23.65 1.63
CA LEU A 343 -8.41 24.19 2.14
C LEU A 343 -8.29 25.72 2.34
N PRO A 344 -9.43 26.46 2.33
CA PRO A 344 -9.44 27.87 2.69
C PRO A 344 -8.90 28.11 4.09
N GLY A 345 -8.40 29.32 4.37
CA GLY A 345 -7.93 29.72 5.71
C GLY A 345 -6.60 29.10 6.11
N TRP A 346 -5.68 28.87 5.16
CA TRP A 346 -4.34 28.33 5.43
C TRP A 346 -4.38 26.97 6.14
N GLN A 347 -5.26 26.12 5.70
CA GLN A 347 -5.41 24.76 6.23
C GLN A 347 -5.06 23.70 5.18
N THR A 348 -4.47 22.63 5.64
CA THR A 348 -4.32 21.39 4.88
C THR A 348 -5.30 20.36 5.44
N GLY A 349 -6.10 19.77 4.56
CA GLY A 349 -7.07 18.73 4.91
C GLY A 349 -6.62 17.35 4.45
N PHE A 350 -7.09 16.31 5.14
CA PHE A 350 -6.90 14.91 4.75
C PHE A 350 -8.20 14.15 4.96
N TYR A 351 -8.63 13.40 3.95
CA TYR A 351 -9.68 12.44 4.19
C TYR A 351 -9.13 11.23 4.95
N ALA A 352 -9.87 10.85 5.96
CA ALA A 352 -9.57 9.70 6.80
C ALA A 352 -10.82 8.84 6.99
N CYS A 353 -10.66 7.60 7.45
CA CYS A 353 -11.76 6.78 7.92
C CYS A 353 -11.62 6.49 9.42
N SER A 354 -12.78 6.41 10.08
CA SER A 354 -12.92 6.12 11.52
C SER A 354 -14.25 5.41 11.79
N GLU A 355 -14.52 5.03 13.01
CA GLU A 355 -15.83 4.52 13.44
C GLU A 355 -16.99 5.50 13.17
N LEU A 356 -16.69 6.82 13.07
CA LEU A 356 -17.67 7.84 12.68
C LEU A 356 -17.88 7.92 11.15
N GLY A 357 -17.29 7.03 10.39
CA GLY A 357 -17.33 7.02 8.92
C GLY A 357 -16.25 7.91 8.30
N LEU A 358 -16.61 8.63 7.21
CA LEU A 358 -15.69 9.54 6.53
C LEU A 358 -15.37 10.75 7.41
N THR A 359 -14.09 11.01 7.59
CA THR A 359 -13.56 12.09 8.42
C THR A 359 -12.71 13.03 7.60
N LEU A 360 -12.80 14.34 7.81
CA LEU A 360 -11.90 15.35 7.27
C LEU A 360 -11.04 15.92 8.40
N VAL A 361 -9.79 15.49 8.43
CA VAL A 361 -8.80 15.97 9.39
C VAL A 361 -8.15 17.22 8.83
N THR A 362 -8.08 18.30 9.62
CA THR A 362 -7.47 19.57 9.20
C THR A 362 -6.34 19.97 10.13
N VAL A 363 -5.23 20.46 9.54
CA VAL A 363 -4.06 21.01 10.23
C VAL A 363 -3.69 22.36 9.63
N PRO A 364 -3.05 23.28 10.37
CA PRO A 364 -2.51 24.51 9.81
C PRO A 364 -1.47 24.20 8.72
N THR A 365 -1.52 24.93 7.62
CA THR A 365 -0.48 24.85 6.58
C THR A 365 0.69 25.75 6.98
N PRO A 366 1.94 25.25 7.06
CA PRO A 366 3.12 26.08 7.27
C PRO A 366 3.23 27.13 6.17
N LYS A 367 3.53 28.37 6.55
CA LYS A 367 3.61 29.51 5.61
C LYS A 367 4.64 29.28 4.50
N ASP A 368 5.72 28.57 4.79
CA ASP A 368 6.81 28.29 3.85
C ASP A 368 6.45 27.25 2.77
N ASN A 369 5.41 26.45 2.98
CA ASN A 369 4.94 25.42 2.04
C ASN A 369 3.84 25.91 1.09
N TRP A 370 3.44 27.18 1.18
CA TRP A 370 2.46 27.77 0.28
C TRP A 370 3.12 28.24 -1.02
N LYS A 371 3.23 27.39 -2.02
CA LYS A 371 3.47 27.82 -3.41
C LYS A 371 2.11 28.03 -4.07
N PRO A 372 1.73 29.27 -4.46
CA PRO A 372 0.52 29.46 -5.26
C PRO A 372 0.68 28.70 -6.58
N GLU A 373 -0.37 27.98 -7.01
CA GLU A 373 -0.41 27.40 -8.35
C GLU A 373 -0.09 28.50 -9.36
N LYS A 374 0.95 28.30 -10.16
CA LYS A 374 1.26 29.18 -11.29
C LYS A 374 0.09 29.07 -12.28
N LYS A 375 -0.87 29.96 -12.18
CA LYS A 375 -1.75 30.26 -13.31
C LYS A 375 -0.84 30.77 -14.42
N THR A 376 -0.74 30.00 -15.49
CA THR A 376 -0.09 30.43 -16.72
C THR A 376 -0.75 31.70 -17.19
N LYS A 377 -0.14 32.86 -16.92
CA LYS A 377 -0.42 34.13 -17.60
C LYS A 377 0.90 34.70 -18.08
N VAL A 378 0.89 34.89 -19.39
CA VAL A 378 1.83 35.60 -20.21
C VAL A 378 2.15 36.99 -19.60
N SER A 379 3.45 37.29 -19.57
CA SER A 379 4.16 38.56 -19.53
C SER A 379 3.49 39.84 -19.00
N LEU A 380 4.17 40.61 -18.15
CA LEU A 380 4.84 41.88 -18.48
C LEU A 380 5.38 42.58 -17.20
N HIS A 381 6.66 42.94 -17.29
CA HIS A 381 7.40 44.08 -16.72
C HIS A 381 7.51 44.32 -15.20
N ALA A 382 8.74 44.28 -14.86
CA ALA A 382 9.56 45.02 -13.88
C ALA A 382 8.89 46.09 -12.97
N ALA A 383 9.22 46.07 -11.69
CA ALA A 383 9.71 47.21 -10.94
C ALA A 383 10.39 46.80 -9.64
N ARG A 384 11.48 47.52 -9.37
CA ARG A 384 12.39 47.51 -8.21
C ARG A 384 11.66 47.96 -6.92
N SER A 385 12.00 47.49 -5.74
CA SER A 385 12.92 48.13 -4.81
C SER A 385 12.52 47.94 -3.34
N HIS A 386 13.53 47.87 -2.56
CA HIS A 386 13.78 48.40 -1.20
C HIS A 386 13.50 47.44 -0.02
N GLY A 387 14.63 47.17 0.62
CA GLY A 387 14.71 46.50 1.91
C GLY A 387 14.24 47.42 3.05
N SER A 388 13.85 46.77 4.11
CA SER A 388 13.98 47.32 5.45
C SER A 388 14.22 46.16 6.44
N ASN A 389 15.38 46.18 7.06
CA ASN A 389 15.74 45.46 8.28
C ASN A 389 14.79 45.87 9.40
N SER A 390 14.19 44.92 10.06
CA SER A 390 13.80 45.08 11.45
C SER A 390 14.07 43.77 12.21
N ASN A 391 15.15 43.77 12.95
CA ASN A 391 15.45 42.85 14.04
C ASN A 391 14.38 42.98 15.12
N THR A 392 13.57 41.94 15.29
CA THR A 392 12.87 41.69 16.54
C THR A 392 13.09 40.24 16.91
N LYS A 393 14.03 40.02 17.84
CA LYS A 393 14.17 38.75 18.57
C LYS A 393 12.91 38.54 19.42
N ASN A 394 12.00 37.72 18.91
CA ASN A 394 10.96 37.09 19.73
C ASN A 394 11.30 35.62 19.88
N THR A 395 11.79 35.26 21.06
CA THR A 395 11.99 33.87 21.51
C THR A 395 10.63 33.25 21.82
N ASN A 396 9.85 32.94 20.80
CA ASN A 396 8.73 32.02 20.92
C ASN A 396 9.23 30.65 20.55
N LYS A 397 9.08 29.68 21.48
CA LYS A 397 9.20 28.23 21.19
C LYS A 397 8.36 27.97 19.96
N THR A 398 8.98 27.80 18.81
CA THR A 398 8.31 27.41 17.56
C THR A 398 7.87 25.96 17.74
N GLU A 399 6.59 25.77 18.05
CA GLU A 399 5.94 24.47 18.00
C GLU A 399 6.14 23.89 16.60
N LYS A 400 6.69 22.68 16.52
CA LYS A 400 6.86 22.01 15.23
C LYS A 400 5.46 21.76 14.62
N PRO A 401 5.25 22.11 13.35
CA PRO A 401 3.97 21.86 12.70
C PRO A 401 3.66 20.36 12.67
N ILE A 402 2.38 20.03 12.85
CA ILE A 402 1.91 18.64 12.77
C ILE A 402 2.02 18.19 11.31
N GLU A 403 2.92 17.26 11.03
CA GLU A 403 3.06 16.64 9.72
C GLU A 403 2.21 15.38 9.66
N LEU A 404 1.23 15.35 8.75
CA LEU A 404 0.40 14.19 8.46
C LEU A 404 0.68 13.69 7.04
N ALA A 405 0.63 12.37 6.89
CA ALA A 405 0.81 11.71 5.61
C ALA A 405 -0.25 10.62 5.38
N SER A 406 -0.42 10.26 4.12
CA SER A 406 -1.24 9.12 3.75
C SER A 406 -0.72 7.84 4.43
N GLY A 407 -1.62 7.09 5.07
CA GLY A 407 -1.26 5.90 5.84
C GLY A 407 -1.03 6.13 7.33
N ASP A 408 -1.04 7.38 7.82
CA ASP A 408 -0.95 7.63 9.25
C ASP A 408 -2.21 7.14 9.99
N LEU A 409 -2.01 6.41 11.06
CA LEU A 409 -3.03 6.05 12.04
C LEU A 409 -2.88 6.96 13.24
N LEU A 410 -3.94 7.69 13.55
CA LEU A 410 -3.97 8.64 14.65
C LEU A 410 -4.98 8.19 15.69
N THR A 411 -4.63 8.29 16.97
CA THR A 411 -5.60 8.29 18.06
C THR A 411 -5.70 9.71 18.59
N VAL A 412 -6.89 10.29 18.53
CA VAL A 412 -7.14 11.68 18.92
C VAL A 412 -8.14 11.74 20.05
N LYS A 413 -7.93 12.68 20.98
CA LYS A 413 -8.91 13.02 22.03
C LYS A 413 -9.90 14.02 21.44
N LEU A 414 -11.20 13.71 21.54
CA LEU A 414 -12.27 14.60 21.08
C LEU A 414 -12.62 15.62 22.15
N ASN A 415 -12.79 16.87 21.75
CA ASN A 415 -13.22 17.95 22.64
C ASN A 415 -14.75 18.06 22.74
N LYS A 416 -15.47 17.34 21.88
CA LYS A 416 -16.94 17.32 21.81
C LYS A 416 -17.41 15.87 21.66
N LYS A 417 -18.66 15.61 22.02
CA LYS A 417 -19.29 14.31 21.73
C LYS A 417 -19.42 14.12 20.20
N ALA A 418 -19.37 12.89 19.75
CA ALA A 418 -19.43 12.57 18.32
C ALA A 418 -20.62 13.20 17.56
N PRO A 419 -21.85 13.24 18.11
CA PRO A 419 -23.00 13.88 17.44
C PRO A 419 -22.85 15.39 17.22
N ASP A 420 -22.07 16.07 18.06
CA ASP A 420 -21.89 17.52 18.03
C ASP A 420 -20.71 17.98 17.16
N LEU A 421 -20.05 17.04 16.47
CA LEU A 421 -18.94 17.36 15.58
C LEU A 421 -19.46 17.95 14.27
N PRO A 422 -18.83 19.04 13.76
CA PRO A 422 -19.24 19.65 12.50
C PRO A 422 -18.98 18.70 11.33
N LYS A 423 -19.85 18.78 10.31
CA LYS A 423 -19.68 18.06 9.05
C LYS A 423 -19.24 19.01 7.93
N ASP A 424 -18.51 18.47 6.98
CA ASP A 424 -18.16 19.16 5.75
C ASP A 424 -19.35 19.15 4.79
N GLU A 425 -19.82 20.32 4.36
CA GLU A 425 -21.02 20.45 3.51
C GLU A 425 -20.89 19.72 2.15
N LYS A 426 -19.67 19.69 1.59
CA LYS A 426 -19.42 19.08 0.28
C LYS A 426 -19.31 17.55 0.32
N SER A 427 -18.70 17.01 1.37
CA SER A 427 -18.38 15.58 1.43
C SER A 427 -19.21 14.83 2.47
N GLY A 428 -19.89 15.53 3.38
CA GLY A 428 -20.54 14.94 4.54
C GLY A 428 -19.58 14.40 5.60
N ALA A 429 -18.27 14.57 5.42
CA ALA A 429 -17.25 14.08 6.33
C ALA A 429 -17.31 14.79 7.69
N VAL A 430 -17.12 14.05 8.77
CA VAL A 430 -16.98 14.62 10.12
C VAL A 430 -15.66 15.40 10.19
N LYS A 431 -15.71 16.68 10.57
CA LYS A 431 -14.51 17.54 10.65
C LYS A 431 -13.81 17.38 12.00
N ILE A 432 -12.52 17.08 11.94
CA ILE A 432 -11.60 17.02 13.08
C ILE A 432 -10.48 18.04 12.87
N ASN A 433 -10.49 19.11 13.68
CA ASN A 433 -9.47 20.14 13.59
C ASN A 433 -8.37 19.89 14.64
N LEU A 434 -7.12 19.77 14.16
CA LEU A 434 -5.93 19.53 14.98
C LEU A 434 -5.07 20.80 15.16
N SER A 435 -5.58 21.98 14.84
CA SER A 435 -4.83 23.23 14.80
C SER A 435 -4.25 23.73 16.13
N ASN A 436 -4.65 23.19 17.27
CA ASN A 436 -4.24 23.65 18.60
C ASN A 436 -3.64 22.54 19.47
N GLN A 437 -2.87 21.63 18.87
CA GLN A 437 -2.44 20.45 19.61
C GLN A 437 -0.93 20.27 19.59
N VAL A 438 -0.35 20.41 20.76
CA VAL A 438 1.07 20.11 21.06
C VAL A 438 1.19 18.60 21.31
N PHE A 439 2.25 17.99 20.78
CA PHE A 439 2.68 16.63 21.15
C PHE A 439 3.30 16.63 22.54
#